data_46eda51b3e69f65e2dbb2322be0504f7
#
_entry.id   46eda51b3e69f65e2dbb2322be0504f7
#
_cell.length_a   1.000
_cell.length_b   1.000
_cell.length_c   1.000
_cell.angle_alpha   90.00
_cell.angle_beta   90.00
_cell.angle_gamma   90.00
#
_symmetry.space_group_name_H-M   'P 1'
#
loop_
_entity.id
_entity.type
_entity.pdbx_description
1 polymer ?
#
loop_
_entity_poly.entity_id
_entity_poly.type
_entity_poly.pdbx_seq_one_letter_code
_entity_poly.pdbx_strand_id
1 'polypeptide(L)'
;MERTYIKRKVEETLLEVAKYFPVIIVTGPRQAGKSTLIKHLFPNFEHCSLEDYDVRSVAIDDPKRFLQPTAKGMVIDEVQNVPQLLSYIQRIVDNQPDRRYVLSGSANFNMLRSVKQSLAGRCFIVDLLPLSIEEVADSIASTTTNQLLYNGLYPSVQTGERPAKFMYPAYVRTYLERDVQELINVKNIMMFNTFLKICAGRIGQIFNVSQVATEVGVSSNTISEWLSILETSYVVFRLHPYFKNINKRLIKSPKLYFCDTGLACHLLGIESDKELENHSMRGALFENLIVLEALKHRFNRAKENNLCFYRDSNQNEIDLIMQEKDMLKGIEIKSAMTYHTSFEKALRKMESLVADKIAEKVVVYDGDFENEVGEIKILNYRHLSAFL
;
A
#
# COMPACT_ATOMS: atom_id res chain seq x y z
N MET A 1 -13.28 -15.67 -20.80
CA MET A 1 -13.48 -14.22 -20.76
C MET A 1 -12.11 -13.58 -20.77
N GLU A 2 -11.81 -12.68 -21.71
CA GLU A 2 -10.60 -11.87 -21.66
C GLU A 2 -10.66 -11.02 -20.38
N ARG A 3 -9.59 -11.04 -19.60
CA ARG A 3 -9.51 -10.21 -18.39
C ARG A 3 -9.39 -8.76 -18.83
N THR A 4 -10.33 -7.93 -18.41
CA THR A 4 -10.28 -6.49 -18.67
C THR A 4 -9.07 -5.91 -17.94
N TYR A 5 -8.12 -5.37 -18.66
CA TYR A 5 -6.98 -4.67 -18.08
C TYR A 5 -7.42 -3.27 -17.62
N ILE A 6 -7.15 -2.93 -16.37
CA ILE A 6 -7.34 -1.60 -15.84
C ILE A 6 -5.99 -0.88 -15.90
N LYS A 7 -5.92 0.23 -16.64
CA LYS A 7 -4.70 1.02 -16.78
C LYS A 7 -4.22 1.53 -15.42
N ARG A 8 -2.91 1.36 -15.16
CA ARG A 8 -2.31 1.75 -13.88
C ARG A 8 -1.61 3.10 -14.00
N LYS A 9 -1.74 3.94 -12.98
CA LYS A 9 -1.05 5.24 -12.93
C LYS A 9 0.47 5.12 -12.87
N VAL A 10 0.98 4.04 -12.37
CA VAL A 10 2.42 3.75 -12.28
C VAL A 10 3.09 3.43 -13.63
N GLU A 11 2.32 3.19 -14.71
CA GLU A 11 2.86 2.76 -16.02
C GLU A 11 3.87 3.73 -16.59
N GLU A 12 3.55 5.01 -16.59
CA GLU A 12 4.44 6.06 -17.11
C GLU A 12 5.76 6.11 -16.32
N THR A 13 5.67 6.03 -15.01
CA THR A 13 6.83 5.98 -14.11
C THR A 13 7.69 4.74 -14.38
N LEU A 14 7.07 3.57 -14.55
CA LEU A 14 7.78 2.32 -14.86
C LEU A 14 8.52 2.40 -16.21
N LEU A 15 7.87 2.92 -17.23
CA LEU A 15 8.48 3.09 -18.55
C LEU A 15 9.59 4.15 -18.54
N GLU A 16 9.47 5.17 -17.71
CA GLU A 16 10.52 6.17 -17.55
C GLU A 16 11.75 5.58 -16.84
N VAL A 17 11.59 4.95 -15.69
CA VAL A 17 12.71 4.37 -14.93
C VAL A 17 13.40 3.22 -15.70
N ALA A 18 12.66 2.50 -16.56
CA ALA A 18 13.20 1.47 -17.43
C ALA A 18 14.27 1.96 -18.42
N LYS A 19 14.30 3.26 -18.69
CA LYS A 19 15.33 3.88 -19.55
C LYS A 19 16.68 4.00 -18.83
N TYR A 20 16.65 4.14 -17.52
CA TYR A 20 17.83 4.46 -16.71
C TYR A 20 18.36 3.28 -15.89
N PHE A 21 17.49 2.36 -15.49
CA PHE A 21 17.88 1.24 -14.64
C PHE A 21 17.83 -0.09 -15.40
N PRO A 22 18.91 -0.89 -15.36
CA PRO A 22 18.93 -2.19 -16.02
C PRO A 22 18.03 -3.23 -15.34
N VAL A 23 17.69 -3.02 -14.07
CA VAL A 23 16.80 -3.90 -13.32
C VAL A 23 15.67 -3.10 -12.71
N ILE A 24 14.43 -3.53 -12.96
CA ILE A 24 13.24 -3.00 -12.29
C ILE A 24 12.68 -4.09 -11.39
N ILE A 25 12.28 -3.72 -10.20
CA ILE A 25 11.65 -4.64 -9.25
C ILE A 25 10.28 -4.09 -8.90
N VAL A 26 9.23 -4.84 -9.22
CA VAL A 26 7.84 -4.50 -8.88
C VAL A 26 7.42 -5.34 -7.68
N THR A 27 7.29 -4.67 -6.53
CA THR A 27 6.83 -5.28 -5.28
C THR A 27 5.40 -4.87 -4.96
N GLY A 28 4.78 -5.49 -3.98
CA GLY A 28 3.43 -5.17 -3.55
C GLY A 28 2.65 -6.39 -3.10
N PRO A 29 1.44 -6.22 -2.55
CA PRO A 29 0.65 -7.32 -2.06
C PRO A 29 0.32 -8.30 -3.18
N ARG A 30 0.05 -9.52 -2.84
CA ARG A 30 -0.41 -10.50 -3.83
C ARG A 30 -1.76 -10.04 -4.40
N GLN A 31 -2.07 -10.46 -5.60
CA GLN A 31 -3.29 -10.09 -6.32
C GLN A 31 -3.44 -8.57 -6.61
N ALA A 32 -2.42 -7.74 -6.36
CA ALA A 32 -2.41 -6.32 -6.73
C ALA A 32 -2.27 -6.09 -8.25
N GLY A 33 -2.02 -7.14 -9.04
CA GLY A 33 -1.92 -7.06 -10.50
C GLY A 33 -0.49 -6.88 -11.03
N LYS A 34 0.56 -7.18 -10.24
CA LYS A 34 1.97 -7.04 -10.65
C LYS A 34 2.29 -7.74 -11.97
N SER A 35 2.04 -9.06 -12.05
CA SER A 35 2.33 -9.87 -13.24
C SER A 35 1.52 -9.41 -14.46
N THR A 36 0.27 -8.96 -14.26
CA THR A 36 -0.58 -8.42 -15.32
C THR A 36 -0.01 -7.10 -15.86
N LEU A 37 0.37 -6.18 -14.98
CA LEU A 37 1.00 -4.90 -15.34
C LEU A 37 2.29 -5.11 -16.13
N ILE A 38 3.18 -5.98 -15.63
CA ILE A 38 4.47 -6.24 -16.25
C ILE A 38 4.31 -6.88 -17.62
N LYS A 39 3.41 -7.87 -17.78
CA LYS A 39 3.10 -8.50 -19.08
C LYS A 39 2.55 -7.48 -20.07
N HIS A 40 1.75 -6.53 -19.62
CA HIS A 40 1.21 -5.47 -20.46
C HIS A 40 2.29 -4.49 -20.93
N LEU A 41 3.19 -4.08 -20.04
CA LEU A 41 4.21 -3.06 -20.37
C LEU A 41 5.42 -3.63 -21.11
N PHE A 42 5.77 -4.89 -20.89
CA PHE A 42 6.96 -5.54 -21.47
C PHE A 42 6.61 -6.78 -22.31
N PRO A 43 5.71 -6.68 -23.29
CA PRO A 43 5.23 -7.84 -24.05
C PRO A 43 6.32 -8.52 -24.90
N ASN A 44 7.41 -7.79 -25.20
CA ASN A 44 8.52 -8.28 -26.03
C ASN A 44 9.67 -8.88 -25.20
N PHE A 45 9.53 -8.93 -23.85
CA PHE A 45 10.50 -9.60 -23.00
C PHE A 45 10.15 -11.09 -22.89
N GLU A 46 11.14 -11.89 -22.62
CA GLU A 46 10.91 -13.30 -22.26
C GLU A 46 10.31 -13.38 -20.85
N HIS A 47 9.20 -14.08 -20.68
CA HIS A 47 8.48 -14.17 -19.41
C HIS A 47 8.66 -15.54 -18.78
N CYS A 48 9.20 -15.58 -17.55
CA CYS A 48 9.38 -16.78 -16.76
C CYS A 48 8.74 -16.61 -15.38
N SER A 49 8.10 -17.67 -14.88
CA SER A 49 7.56 -17.71 -13.52
C SER A 49 8.31 -18.75 -12.69
N LEU A 50 8.84 -18.33 -11.55
CA LEU A 50 9.49 -19.23 -10.59
C LEU A 50 8.49 -19.89 -9.64
N GLU A 51 7.17 -19.71 -9.84
CA GLU A 51 6.15 -20.59 -9.25
C GLU A 51 6.17 -21.98 -9.91
N ASP A 52 6.45 -22.03 -11.23
CA ASP A 52 6.52 -23.26 -11.98
C ASP A 52 7.74 -24.08 -11.56
N TYR A 53 7.50 -25.31 -11.11
CA TYR A 53 8.55 -26.18 -10.55
C TYR A 53 9.68 -26.44 -11.55
N ASP A 54 9.35 -26.75 -12.80
CA ASP A 54 10.33 -27.07 -13.84
C ASP A 54 11.20 -25.85 -14.17
N VAL A 55 10.61 -24.67 -14.31
CA VAL A 55 11.30 -23.40 -14.54
C VAL A 55 12.23 -23.08 -13.36
N ARG A 56 11.74 -23.28 -12.13
CA ARG A 56 12.51 -23.05 -10.91
C ARG A 56 13.71 -24.00 -10.79
N SER A 57 13.52 -25.27 -11.14
CA SER A 57 14.64 -26.26 -11.13
C SER A 57 15.74 -25.84 -12.08
N VAL A 58 15.43 -25.43 -13.30
CA VAL A 58 16.43 -24.93 -14.27
C VAL A 58 17.14 -23.69 -13.72
N ALA A 59 16.40 -22.77 -13.09
CA ALA A 59 16.96 -21.55 -12.52
C ALA A 59 17.93 -21.81 -11.35
N ILE A 60 17.72 -22.92 -10.61
CA ILE A 60 18.59 -23.35 -9.51
C ILE A 60 19.82 -24.10 -10.05
N ASP A 61 19.62 -25.05 -10.99
CA ASP A 61 20.67 -25.93 -11.47
C ASP A 61 21.66 -25.24 -12.40
N ASP A 62 21.18 -24.37 -13.30
CA ASP A 62 22.01 -23.58 -14.22
C ASP A 62 21.53 -22.12 -14.33
N PRO A 63 21.80 -21.29 -13.31
CA PRO A 63 21.41 -19.88 -13.28
C PRO A 63 21.97 -19.07 -14.47
N LYS A 64 23.17 -19.44 -14.96
CA LYS A 64 23.81 -18.71 -16.06
C LYS A 64 23.07 -18.92 -17.36
N ARG A 65 22.68 -20.16 -17.66
CA ARG A 65 21.89 -20.50 -18.84
C ARG A 65 20.49 -19.92 -18.74
N PHE A 66 19.85 -20.05 -17.60
CA PHE A 66 18.51 -19.50 -17.32
C PHE A 66 18.42 -17.99 -17.60
N LEU A 67 19.47 -17.23 -17.20
CA LEU A 67 19.49 -15.75 -17.33
C LEU A 67 20.03 -15.27 -18.70
N GLN A 68 20.13 -16.14 -19.70
CA GLN A 68 20.50 -15.78 -21.06
C GLN A 68 19.27 -15.77 -21.98
N PRO A 69 18.37 -14.77 -21.87
CA PRO A 69 17.19 -14.71 -22.71
C PRO A 69 17.56 -14.53 -24.18
N THR A 70 16.73 -15.07 -25.03
CA THR A 70 16.82 -14.85 -26.49
C THR A 70 16.38 -13.44 -26.88
N ALA A 71 15.52 -12.81 -26.06
CA ALA A 71 15.04 -11.45 -26.21
C ALA A 71 15.99 -10.43 -25.53
N LYS A 72 15.78 -9.12 -25.81
CA LYS A 72 16.57 -8.02 -25.21
C LYS A 72 16.37 -7.89 -23.69
N GLY A 73 15.30 -8.45 -23.15
CA GLY A 73 14.99 -8.40 -21.73
C GLY A 73 14.25 -9.63 -21.25
N MET A 74 14.23 -9.80 -19.93
CA MET A 74 13.59 -10.93 -19.27
C MET A 74 12.74 -10.45 -18.08
N VAL A 75 11.54 -10.99 -17.98
CA VAL A 75 10.65 -10.85 -16.82
C VAL A 75 10.76 -12.12 -15.99
N ILE A 76 11.05 -11.97 -14.72
CA ILE A 76 11.12 -13.08 -13.76
C ILE A 76 10.09 -12.83 -12.66
N ASP A 77 9.01 -13.60 -12.68
CA ASP A 77 7.96 -13.52 -11.67
C ASP A 77 8.28 -14.41 -10.46
N GLU A 78 7.88 -13.95 -9.27
CA GLU A 78 8.11 -14.60 -7.96
C GLU A 78 9.60 -14.89 -7.69
N VAL A 79 10.46 -13.89 -7.95
CA VAL A 79 11.93 -14.01 -7.85
C VAL A 79 12.42 -14.41 -6.44
N GLN A 80 11.62 -14.21 -5.39
CA GLN A 80 11.93 -14.63 -4.03
C GLN A 80 12.07 -16.16 -3.89
N ASN A 81 11.54 -16.95 -4.83
CA ASN A 81 11.68 -18.41 -4.81
C ASN A 81 13.12 -18.87 -5.16
N VAL A 82 13.92 -18.00 -5.83
CA VAL A 82 15.33 -18.29 -6.17
C VAL A 82 16.17 -17.02 -5.97
N PRO A 83 16.39 -16.56 -4.71
CA PRO A 83 17.03 -15.27 -4.42
C PRO A 83 18.50 -15.20 -4.91
N GLN A 84 19.18 -16.32 -5.06
CA GLN A 84 20.56 -16.38 -5.60
C GLN A 84 20.66 -15.81 -7.02
N LEU A 85 19.59 -15.79 -7.82
CA LEU A 85 19.60 -15.19 -9.16
C LEU A 85 20.01 -13.72 -9.13
N LEU A 86 19.70 -12.98 -8.06
CA LEU A 86 20.03 -11.56 -7.95
C LEU A 86 21.52 -11.28 -8.08
N SER A 87 22.38 -12.16 -7.55
CA SER A 87 23.85 -12.05 -7.69
C SER A 87 24.33 -12.31 -9.11
N TYR A 88 23.67 -13.22 -9.83
CA TYR A 88 23.99 -13.46 -11.24
C TYR A 88 23.51 -12.30 -12.13
N ILE A 89 22.29 -11.78 -11.88
CA ILE A 89 21.74 -10.62 -12.59
C ILE A 89 22.68 -9.42 -12.42
N GLN A 90 23.14 -9.14 -11.20
CA GLN A 90 24.12 -8.09 -10.91
C GLN A 90 25.33 -8.20 -11.87
N ARG A 91 25.92 -9.38 -11.93
CA ARG A 91 27.10 -9.63 -12.73
C ARG A 91 26.86 -9.47 -14.24
N ILE A 92 25.66 -9.86 -14.69
CA ILE A 92 25.26 -9.72 -16.10
C ILE A 92 25.09 -8.25 -16.46
N VAL A 93 24.37 -7.48 -15.70
CA VAL A 93 24.11 -6.06 -16.01
C VAL A 93 25.38 -5.19 -15.90
N ASP A 94 26.34 -5.58 -15.07
CA ASP A 94 27.64 -4.90 -14.98
C ASP A 94 28.50 -5.14 -16.24
N ASN A 95 28.37 -6.29 -16.89
CA ASN A 95 29.16 -6.66 -18.08
C ASN A 95 28.42 -6.48 -19.39
N GLN A 96 27.09 -6.39 -19.36
CA GLN A 96 26.21 -6.27 -20.54
C GLN A 96 25.18 -5.14 -20.32
N PRO A 97 25.54 -3.88 -20.55
CA PRO A 97 24.71 -2.71 -20.24
C PRO A 97 23.35 -2.67 -20.94
N ASP A 98 23.21 -3.39 -22.06
CA ASP A 98 21.97 -3.44 -22.84
C ASP A 98 20.95 -4.46 -22.32
N ARG A 99 21.36 -5.33 -21.40
CA ARG A 99 20.45 -6.31 -20.80
C ARG A 99 19.50 -5.66 -19.80
N ARG A 100 18.24 -6.07 -19.85
CA ARG A 100 17.17 -5.57 -18.98
C ARG A 100 16.46 -6.70 -18.29
N TYR A 101 16.19 -6.51 -17.00
CA TYR A 101 15.43 -7.45 -16.18
C TYR A 101 14.29 -6.73 -15.48
N VAL A 102 13.10 -7.33 -15.52
CA VAL A 102 11.95 -6.90 -14.71
C VAL A 102 11.61 -8.03 -13.77
N LEU A 103 11.78 -7.79 -12.49
CA LEU A 103 11.56 -8.77 -11.45
C LEU A 103 10.25 -8.43 -10.74
N SER A 104 9.43 -9.45 -10.48
CA SER A 104 8.27 -9.29 -9.60
C SER A 104 8.29 -10.32 -8.49
N GLY A 105 7.66 -9.94 -7.40
CA GLY A 105 7.47 -10.84 -6.27
C GLY A 105 6.67 -10.21 -5.15
N SER A 106 6.14 -11.06 -4.28
CA SER A 106 5.63 -10.58 -3.00
C SER A 106 6.84 -10.10 -2.18
N ALA A 107 6.80 -8.83 -1.72
CA ALA A 107 7.85 -8.34 -0.88
C ALA A 107 7.84 -9.14 0.44
N ASN A 108 8.92 -9.85 0.67
CA ASN A 108 9.23 -10.38 1.98
C ASN A 108 10.57 -9.81 2.43
N PHE A 109 10.82 -9.82 3.71
CA PHE A 109 12.01 -9.26 4.32
C PHE A 109 13.31 -9.82 3.72
N ASN A 110 13.33 -11.12 3.40
CA ASN A 110 14.50 -11.82 2.84
C ASN A 110 14.77 -11.35 1.40
N MET A 111 13.75 -11.16 0.58
CA MET A 111 13.88 -10.65 -0.78
C MET A 111 14.46 -9.23 -0.78
N LEU A 112 13.89 -8.31 -0.01
CA LEU A 112 14.36 -6.93 0.06
C LEU A 112 15.79 -6.83 0.57
N ARG A 113 16.19 -7.69 1.53
CA ARG A 113 17.58 -7.78 2.00
C ARG A 113 18.52 -8.25 0.89
N SER A 114 18.15 -9.29 0.16
CA SER A 114 18.96 -9.83 -0.95
C SER A 114 19.11 -8.83 -2.09
N VAL A 115 18.05 -8.08 -2.41
CA VAL A 115 18.07 -6.99 -3.40
C VAL A 115 19.06 -5.91 -2.97
N LYS A 116 18.97 -5.42 -1.73
CA LYS A 116 19.88 -4.39 -1.21
C LYS A 116 21.35 -4.83 -1.22
N GLN A 117 21.62 -6.12 -1.02
CA GLN A 117 22.99 -6.66 -1.06
C GLN A 117 23.53 -6.79 -2.48
N SER A 118 22.72 -7.29 -3.42
CA SER A 118 23.22 -7.67 -4.76
C SER A 118 22.98 -6.58 -5.82
N LEU A 119 21.88 -5.85 -5.76
CA LEU A 119 21.47 -4.93 -6.85
C LEU A 119 21.55 -3.44 -6.48
N ALA A 120 22.21 -3.09 -5.38
CA ALA A 120 22.37 -1.69 -4.97
C ALA A 120 22.96 -0.83 -6.11
N GLY A 121 22.26 0.28 -6.43
CA GLY A 121 22.64 1.19 -7.52
C GLY A 121 22.33 0.70 -8.93
N ARG A 122 21.82 -0.54 -9.10
CA ARG A 122 21.51 -1.15 -10.41
C ARG A 122 20.03 -1.37 -10.62
N CYS A 123 19.23 -1.31 -9.57
CA CYS A 123 17.80 -1.53 -9.65
C CYS A 123 17.00 -0.34 -9.17
N PHE A 124 15.78 -0.25 -9.67
CA PHE A 124 14.75 0.63 -9.17
C PHE A 124 13.59 -0.22 -8.64
N ILE A 125 13.11 0.09 -7.42
CA ILE A 125 12.02 -0.64 -6.78
C ILE A 125 10.76 0.20 -6.87
N VAL A 126 9.67 -0.42 -7.33
CA VAL A 126 8.35 0.19 -7.45
C VAL A 126 7.36 -0.61 -6.60
N ASP A 127 6.67 0.08 -5.72
CA ASP A 127 5.63 -0.48 -4.86
C ASP A 127 4.26 -0.36 -5.53
N LEU A 128 3.66 -1.49 -5.92
CA LEU A 128 2.36 -1.55 -6.56
C LEU A 128 1.30 -1.99 -5.54
N LEU A 129 0.52 -1.03 -5.04
CA LEU A 129 -0.65 -1.30 -4.19
C LEU A 129 -1.89 -1.67 -5.04
N PRO A 130 -3.01 -2.14 -4.42
CA PRO A 130 -4.29 -2.27 -5.11
C PRO A 130 -4.67 -0.99 -5.85
N LEU A 131 -5.66 -1.05 -6.73
CA LEU A 131 -6.09 0.07 -7.58
C LEU A 131 -6.36 1.33 -6.75
N SER A 132 -6.09 2.51 -7.33
CA SER A 132 -6.52 3.80 -6.76
C SER A 132 -7.93 4.16 -7.22
N ILE A 133 -8.58 5.08 -6.51
CA ILE A 133 -9.87 5.65 -6.92
C ILE A 133 -9.77 6.25 -8.33
N GLU A 134 -8.66 6.93 -8.63
CA GLU A 134 -8.41 7.52 -9.94
C GLU A 134 -8.30 6.47 -11.06
N GLU A 135 -7.74 5.28 -10.79
CA GLU A 135 -7.62 4.20 -11.77
C GLU A 135 -8.95 3.52 -12.10
N VAL A 136 -9.92 3.60 -11.21
CA VAL A 136 -11.25 2.99 -11.35
C VAL A 136 -12.39 4.01 -11.45
N ALA A 137 -12.08 5.29 -11.63
CA ALA A 137 -13.05 6.39 -11.55
C ALA A 137 -14.32 6.12 -12.39
N ASP A 138 -14.15 5.69 -13.64
CA ASP A 138 -15.26 5.40 -14.54
C ASP A 138 -16.13 4.22 -14.06
N SER A 139 -15.50 3.18 -13.54
CA SER A 139 -16.19 1.96 -13.09
C SER A 139 -16.93 2.14 -11.76
N ILE A 140 -16.49 3.07 -10.92
CA ILE A 140 -17.10 3.35 -9.62
C ILE A 140 -18.01 4.58 -9.61
N ALA A 141 -18.26 5.22 -10.74
CA ALA A 141 -19.05 6.46 -10.83
C ALA A 141 -20.45 6.32 -10.18
N SER A 142 -21.09 5.15 -10.33
CA SER A 142 -22.39 4.83 -9.72
C SER A 142 -22.28 4.08 -8.39
N THR A 143 -21.08 3.81 -7.89
CA THR A 143 -20.84 3.05 -6.66
C THR A 143 -20.96 3.96 -5.45
N THR A 144 -21.70 3.56 -4.42
CA THR A 144 -21.74 4.31 -3.16
C THR A 144 -20.44 4.20 -2.39
N THR A 145 -20.17 5.15 -1.50
CA THR A 145 -18.98 5.11 -0.65
C THR A 145 -18.93 3.84 0.21
N ASN A 146 -20.07 3.40 0.75
CA ASN A 146 -20.14 2.18 1.53
C ASN A 146 -19.83 0.94 0.69
N GLN A 147 -20.28 0.88 -0.55
CA GLN A 147 -19.91 -0.19 -1.49
C GLN A 147 -18.41 -0.17 -1.80
N LEU A 148 -17.83 1.01 -2.00
CA LEU A 148 -16.40 1.15 -2.24
C LEU A 148 -15.56 0.69 -1.04
N LEU A 149 -15.95 1.10 0.17
CA LEU A 149 -15.28 0.68 1.41
C LEU A 149 -15.35 -0.84 1.61
N TYR A 150 -16.53 -1.44 1.40
CA TYR A 150 -16.75 -2.88 1.56
C TYR A 150 -16.04 -3.71 0.50
N ASN A 151 -16.12 -3.30 -0.76
CA ASN A 151 -15.49 -4.01 -1.87
C ASN A 151 -13.97 -3.86 -1.89
N GLY A 152 -13.42 -2.77 -1.34
CA GLY A 152 -12.00 -2.45 -1.48
C GLY A 152 -11.60 -2.24 -2.93
N LEU A 153 -10.30 -2.21 -3.18
CA LEU A 153 -9.75 -1.83 -4.48
C LEU A 153 -8.81 -2.89 -5.11
N TYR A 154 -8.93 -4.16 -4.70
CA TYR A 154 -8.24 -5.24 -5.39
C TYR A 154 -8.76 -5.43 -6.82
N PRO A 155 -7.88 -5.62 -7.83
CA PRO A 155 -8.28 -5.75 -9.24
C PRO A 155 -9.37 -6.80 -9.49
N SER A 156 -9.25 -8.00 -8.88
CA SER A 156 -10.22 -9.07 -9.08
C SER A 156 -11.63 -8.75 -8.55
N VAL A 157 -11.74 -7.87 -7.57
CA VAL A 157 -13.02 -7.39 -7.06
C VAL A 157 -13.58 -6.30 -7.98
N GLN A 158 -12.74 -5.34 -8.40
CA GLN A 158 -13.15 -4.23 -9.25
C GLN A 158 -13.53 -4.66 -10.67
N THR A 159 -12.93 -5.73 -11.19
CA THR A 159 -13.34 -6.33 -12.49
C THR A 159 -14.55 -7.25 -12.38
N GLY A 160 -15.07 -7.49 -11.17
CA GLY A 160 -16.19 -8.43 -10.94
C GLY A 160 -15.80 -9.91 -11.05
N GLU A 161 -14.52 -10.23 -11.23
CA GLU A 161 -14.03 -11.64 -11.30
C GLU A 161 -14.30 -12.38 -9.98
N ARG A 162 -14.15 -11.68 -8.86
CA ARG A 162 -14.35 -12.27 -7.51
C ARG A 162 -15.10 -11.29 -6.60
N PRO A 163 -16.32 -11.62 -6.15
CA PRO A 163 -17.01 -10.84 -5.14
C PRO A 163 -16.21 -10.72 -3.84
N ALA A 164 -16.21 -9.54 -3.21
CA ALA A 164 -15.49 -9.25 -1.98
C ALA A 164 -15.73 -10.28 -0.87
N LYS A 165 -16.98 -10.69 -0.69
CA LYS A 165 -17.40 -11.70 0.31
C LYS A 165 -16.71 -13.08 0.18
N PHE A 166 -16.15 -13.40 -0.98
CA PHE A 166 -15.40 -14.64 -1.20
C PHE A 166 -13.88 -14.38 -1.30
N MET A 167 -13.51 -13.24 -1.87
CA MET A 167 -12.11 -12.88 -2.08
C MET A 167 -11.34 -12.70 -0.77
N TYR A 168 -11.85 -11.89 0.16
CA TYR A 168 -11.13 -11.60 1.41
C TYR A 168 -11.03 -12.77 2.37
N PRO A 169 -12.08 -13.57 2.63
CA PRO A 169 -11.92 -14.81 3.41
C PRO A 169 -10.88 -15.77 2.82
N ALA A 170 -10.89 -15.97 1.50
CA ALA A 170 -9.89 -16.78 0.83
C ALA A 170 -8.48 -16.18 0.96
N TYR A 171 -8.34 -14.87 0.79
CA TYR A 171 -7.08 -14.14 0.92
C TYR A 171 -6.46 -14.32 2.32
N VAL A 172 -7.24 -14.19 3.37
CA VAL A 172 -6.75 -14.38 4.75
C VAL A 172 -6.30 -15.83 4.95
N ARG A 173 -7.15 -16.82 4.65
CA ARG A 173 -6.90 -18.22 4.94
C ARG A 173 -5.78 -18.86 4.10
N THR A 174 -5.71 -18.53 2.81
CA THR A 174 -4.74 -19.16 1.90
C THR A 174 -3.43 -18.43 1.82
N TYR A 175 -3.37 -17.20 2.34
CA TYR A 175 -2.33 -16.26 2.05
C TYR A 175 -1.68 -15.66 3.29
N LEU A 176 -2.43 -14.86 4.05
CA LEU A 176 -1.86 -14.23 5.24
C LEU A 176 -1.43 -15.28 6.27
N GLU A 177 -2.25 -16.30 6.50
CA GLU A 177 -1.92 -17.38 7.43
C GLU A 177 -0.70 -18.17 6.96
N ARG A 178 -0.59 -18.47 5.67
CA ARG A 178 0.53 -19.23 5.12
C ARG A 178 1.83 -18.43 5.14
N ASP A 179 1.83 -17.20 4.62
CA ASP A 179 3.04 -16.38 4.56
C ASP A 179 3.58 -16.08 5.97
N VAL A 180 2.68 -15.90 6.93
CA VAL A 180 3.05 -15.73 8.33
C VAL A 180 3.59 -17.03 8.92
N GLN A 181 3.00 -18.18 8.62
CA GLN A 181 3.51 -19.48 9.09
C GLN A 181 4.92 -19.79 8.55
N GLU A 182 5.21 -19.41 7.30
CA GLU A 182 6.52 -19.59 6.68
C GLU A 182 7.59 -18.67 7.29
N LEU A 183 7.21 -17.47 7.72
CA LEU A 183 8.14 -16.45 8.23
C LEU A 183 8.34 -16.50 9.74
N ILE A 184 7.30 -16.89 10.46
CA ILE A 184 7.33 -17.04 11.92
C ILE A 184 6.94 -18.47 12.23
N ASN A 185 7.69 -19.12 13.09
CA ASN A 185 7.32 -20.42 13.66
C ASN A 185 6.07 -20.24 14.55
N VAL A 186 4.91 -19.93 13.90
CA VAL A 186 3.67 -19.57 14.61
C VAL A 186 3.09 -20.81 15.23
N LYS A 187 3.49 -21.10 16.46
CA LYS A 187 2.85 -22.12 17.28
C LYS A 187 1.37 -21.81 17.56
N ASN A 188 0.89 -20.58 17.22
CA ASN A 188 -0.46 -20.17 17.57
C ASN A 188 -1.10 -19.23 16.54
N ILE A 189 -1.61 -19.83 15.46
CA ILE A 189 -2.35 -19.12 14.40
C ILE A 189 -3.61 -18.40 14.94
N MET A 190 -4.22 -18.92 16.02
CA MET A 190 -5.38 -18.27 16.63
C MET A 190 -5.04 -16.92 17.24
N MET A 191 -3.88 -16.79 17.90
CA MET A 191 -3.44 -15.50 18.46
C MET A 191 -3.10 -14.50 17.33
N PHE A 192 -2.52 -14.99 16.22
CA PHE A 192 -2.28 -14.14 15.05
C PHE A 192 -3.59 -13.64 14.43
N ASN A 193 -4.60 -14.50 14.29
CA ASN A 193 -5.92 -14.09 13.79
C ASN A 193 -6.61 -13.09 14.74
N THR A 194 -6.44 -13.27 16.05
CA THR A 194 -6.90 -12.28 17.05
C THR A 194 -6.17 -10.95 16.86
N PHE A 195 -4.84 -10.98 16.69
CA PHE A 195 -4.04 -9.80 16.42
C PHE A 195 -4.50 -9.06 15.15
N LEU A 196 -4.78 -9.77 14.05
CA LEU A 196 -5.31 -9.17 12.81
C LEU A 196 -6.63 -8.42 13.04
N LYS A 197 -7.56 -9.04 13.78
CA LYS A 197 -8.85 -8.40 14.12
C LYS A 197 -8.67 -7.18 15.02
N ILE A 198 -7.76 -7.24 15.99
CA ILE A 198 -7.41 -6.09 16.84
C ILE A 198 -6.81 -4.96 15.99
N CYS A 199 -5.94 -5.27 15.03
CA CYS A 199 -5.42 -4.28 14.10
C CYS A 199 -6.55 -3.59 13.32
N ALA A 200 -7.53 -4.35 12.81
CA ALA A 200 -8.68 -3.80 12.08
C ALA A 200 -9.56 -2.90 12.99
N GLY A 201 -9.76 -3.29 14.25
CA GLY A 201 -10.48 -2.46 15.24
C GLY A 201 -9.74 -1.18 15.66
N ARG A 202 -8.46 -1.02 15.26
CA ARG A 202 -7.61 0.14 15.61
C ARG A 202 -7.19 0.99 14.42
N ILE A 203 -7.88 0.87 13.30
CA ILE A 203 -7.67 1.73 12.13
C ILE A 203 -7.78 3.20 12.52
N GLY A 204 -6.82 4.03 12.10
CA GLY A 204 -6.76 5.46 12.37
C GLY A 204 -6.40 5.82 13.82
N GLN A 205 -6.13 4.83 14.68
CA GLN A 205 -5.76 5.04 16.07
C GLN A 205 -4.25 4.87 16.29
N ILE A 206 -3.75 5.54 17.32
CA ILE A 206 -2.36 5.37 17.78
C ILE A 206 -2.16 3.91 18.22
N PHE A 207 -1.22 3.23 17.58
CA PHE A 207 -0.95 1.83 17.82
C PHE A 207 0.07 1.63 18.95
N ASN A 208 -0.40 1.09 20.07
CA ASN A 208 0.44 0.77 21.23
C ASN A 208 0.75 -0.73 21.25
N VAL A 209 1.99 -1.08 20.93
CA VAL A 209 2.46 -2.48 20.86
C VAL A 209 2.28 -3.22 22.19
N SER A 210 2.60 -2.58 23.32
CA SER A 210 2.51 -3.22 24.65
C SER A 210 1.06 -3.51 25.05
N GLN A 211 0.15 -2.59 24.74
CA GLN A 211 -1.28 -2.80 24.99
C GLN A 211 -1.82 -3.95 24.13
N VAL A 212 -1.50 -3.99 22.85
CA VAL A 212 -1.92 -5.06 21.92
C VAL A 212 -1.34 -6.41 22.38
N ALA A 213 -0.08 -6.43 22.82
CA ALA A 213 0.56 -7.64 23.34
C ALA A 213 -0.20 -8.24 24.53
N THR A 214 -0.66 -7.39 25.47
CA THR A 214 -1.48 -7.81 26.60
C THR A 214 -2.83 -8.37 26.15
N GLU A 215 -3.51 -7.71 25.20
CA GLU A 215 -4.83 -8.14 24.70
C GLU A 215 -4.75 -9.45 23.92
N VAL A 216 -3.69 -9.68 23.15
CA VAL A 216 -3.47 -10.93 22.39
C VAL A 216 -2.94 -12.04 23.27
N GLY A 217 -2.28 -11.73 24.39
CA GLY A 217 -1.63 -12.70 25.27
C GLY A 217 -0.26 -13.17 24.79
N VAL A 218 0.51 -12.28 24.13
CA VAL A 218 1.87 -12.56 23.63
C VAL A 218 2.85 -11.47 24.07
N SER A 219 4.15 -11.63 23.77
CA SER A 219 5.16 -10.61 24.07
C SER A 219 5.06 -9.41 23.13
N SER A 220 5.51 -8.24 23.58
CA SER A 220 5.63 -7.03 22.74
C SER A 220 6.56 -7.26 21.56
N ASN A 221 7.59 -8.08 21.71
CA ASN A 221 8.49 -8.45 20.60
C ASN A 221 7.73 -9.23 19.52
N THR A 222 6.90 -10.18 19.92
CA THR A 222 6.05 -10.95 19.00
C THR A 222 5.11 -10.05 18.21
N ILE A 223 4.45 -9.08 18.88
CA ILE A 223 3.59 -8.11 18.18
C ILE A 223 4.41 -7.25 17.20
N SER A 224 5.60 -6.81 17.59
CA SER A 224 6.48 -6.02 16.71
C SER A 224 6.92 -6.80 15.47
N GLU A 225 7.24 -8.09 15.64
CA GLU A 225 7.58 -8.99 14.52
C GLU A 225 6.38 -9.20 13.59
N TRP A 226 5.20 -9.51 14.14
CA TRP A 226 3.99 -9.68 13.36
C TRP A 226 3.58 -8.41 12.62
N LEU A 227 3.68 -7.25 13.28
CA LEU A 227 3.43 -5.97 12.64
C LEU A 227 4.39 -5.70 11.48
N SER A 228 5.69 -5.99 11.67
CA SER A 228 6.69 -5.85 10.63
C SER A 228 6.41 -6.75 9.41
N ILE A 229 5.88 -7.96 9.64
CA ILE A 229 5.47 -8.85 8.56
C ILE A 229 4.24 -8.32 7.83
N LEU A 230 3.23 -7.83 8.54
CA LEU A 230 2.06 -7.22 7.91
C LEU A 230 2.43 -6.00 7.07
N GLU A 231 3.41 -5.21 7.51
CA GLU A 231 3.91 -4.06 6.74
C GLU A 231 4.67 -4.50 5.49
N THR A 232 5.62 -5.41 5.65
CA THR A 232 6.41 -5.91 4.49
C THR A 232 5.56 -6.69 3.50
N SER A 233 4.44 -7.26 3.93
CA SER A 233 3.45 -7.93 3.05
C SER A 233 2.39 -6.98 2.49
N TYR A 234 2.49 -5.67 2.75
CA TYR A 234 1.51 -4.65 2.33
C TYR A 234 0.07 -4.96 2.77
N VAL A 235 -0.09 -5.49 3.97
CA VAL A 235 -1.41 -5.68 4.60
C VAL A 235 -1.80 -4.41 5.34
N VAL A 236 -0.84 -3.85 6.09
CA VAL A 236 -0.99 -2.61 6.83
C VAL A 236 0.19 -1.67 6.56
N PHE A 237 0.04 -0.41 6.91
CA PHE A 237 1.12 0.57 6.96
C PHE A 237 0.95 1.48 8.16
N ARG A 238 2.05 2.09 8.59
CA ARG A 238 2.06 3.04 9.71
C ARG A 238 2.17 4.47 9.19
N LEU A 239 1.29 5.34 9.69
CA LEU A 239 1.39 6.77 9.52
C LEU A 239 2.04 7.36 10.77
N HIS A 240 3.20 7.99 10.60
CA HIS A 240 3.96 8.57 11.70
C HIS A 240 3.49 9.98 12.05
N PRO A 241 3.59 10.40 13.31
CA PRO A 241 3.26 11.78 13.67
C PRO A 241 4.27 12.76 13.08
N TYR A 242 3.81 13.95 12.71
CA TYR A 242 4.66 15.03 12.25
C TYR A 242 5.43 15.66 13.40
N PHE A 243 6.73 15.79 13.23
CA PHE A 243 7.60 16.62 14.07
C PHE A 243 8.64 17.31 13.19
N LYS A 244 8.90 18.57 13.45
CA LYS A 244 9.98 19.32 12.79
C LYS A 244 11.34 18.65 12.98
N ASN A 245 11.59 18.06 14.16
CA ASN A 245 12.77 17.23 14.40
C ASN A 245 12.46 15.77 14.07
N ILE A 246 13.08 15.25 13.01
CA ILE A 246 12.88 13.91 12.49
C ILE A 246 13.14 12.81 13.54
N ASN A 247 14.10 13.02 14.46
CA ASN A 247 14.39 12.06 15.52
C ASN A 247 13.21 11.91 16.51
N LYS A 248 12.47 12.97 16.79
CA LYS A 248 11.26 12.92 17.61
C LYS A 248 10.12 12.21 16.90
N ARG A 249 10.02 12.35 15.57
CA ARG A 249 9.02 11.68 14.73
C ARG A 249 9.16 10.15 14.80
N LEU A 250 10.38 9.63 14.81
CA LEU A 250 10.65 8.19 14.81
C LEU A 250 10.38 7.49 16.16
N ILE A 251 10.28 8.25 17.24
CA ILE A 251 10.14 7.69 18.60
C ILE A 251 8.68 7.58 19.06
N LYS A 252 7.75 8.40 18.51
CA LYS A 252 6.35 8.39 18.93
C LYS A 252 5.52 7.34 18.17
N SER A 253 4.52 6.80 18.88
CA SER A 253 3.65 5.74 18.34
C SER A 253 2.89 6.21 17.11
N PRO A 254 2.94 5.46 16.01
CA PRO A 254 2.23 5.77 14.77
C PRO A 254 0.74 5.42 14.86
N LYS A 255 -0.07 5.93 13.92
CA LYS A 255 -1.40 5.39 13.60
C LYS A 255 -1.26 4.21 12.65
N LEU A 256 -2.21 3.26 12.73
CA LEU A 256 -2.23 2.07 11.88
C LEU A 256 -3.34 2.17 10.83
N TYR A 257 -3.02 1.80 9.59
CA TYR A 257 -3.96 1.73 8.47
C TYR A 257 -3.76 0.46 7.66
N PHE A 258 -4.82 0.02 6.98
CA PHE A 258 -4.78 -1.11 6.06
C PHE A 258 -4.51 -0.66 4.63
N CYS A 259 -3.83 -1.49 3.85
CA CYS A 259 -3.59 -1.25 2.42
C CYS A 259 -4.80 -1.59 1.53
N ASP A 260 -5.91 -2.00 2.13
CA ASP A 260 -7.20 -2.16 1.47
C ASP A 260 -8.35 -2.14 2.49
N THR A 261 -9.41 -1.38 2.20
CA THR A 261 -10.55 -1.24 3.10
C THR A 261 -11.46 -2.46 3.12
N GLY A 262 -11.57 -3.19 2.02
CA GLY A 262 -12.38 -4.41 1.95
C GLY A 262 -11.80 -5.53 2.81
N LEU A 263 -10.47 -5.67 2.84
CA LEU A 263 -9.80 -6.58 3.78
C LEU A 263 -10.08 -6.17 5.24
N ALA A 264 -10.02 -4.88 5.54
CA ALA A 264 -10.33 -4.36 6.86
C ALA A 264 -11.81 -4.63 7.25
N CYS A 265 -12.76 -4.41 6.35
CA CYS A 265 -14.18 -4.74 6.56
C CYS A 265 -14.37 -6.22 6.89
N HIS A 266 -13.72 -7.11 6.12
CA HIS A 266 -13.79 -8.55 6.39
C HIS A 266 -13.27 -8.90 7.80
N LEU A 267 -12.12 -8.36 8.21
CA LEU A 267 -11.54 -8.60 9.53
C LEU A 267 -12.39 -8.05 10.69
N LEU A 268 -13.15 -6.97 10.44
CA LEU A 268 -14.13 -6.40 11.36
C LEU A 268 -15.44 -7.21 11.43
N GLY A 269 -15.61 -8.22 10.56
CA GLY A 269 -16.82 -9.03 10.50
C GLY A 269 -17.99 -8.33 9.80
N ILE A 270 -17.73 -7.30 8.99
CA ILE A 270 -18.75 -6.60 8.18
C ILE A 270 -19.07 -7.48 6.98
N GLU A 271 -20.34 -7.90 6.84
CA GLU A 271 -20.79 -8.85 5.84
C GLU A 271 -21.41 -8.20 4.60
N SER A 272 -21.79 -6.93 4.70
CA SER A 272 -22.37 -6.17 3.60
C SER A 272 -22.07 -4.67 3.68
N ASP A 273 -22.17 -3.99 2.53
CA ASP A 273 -22.05 -2.52 2.43
C ASP A 273 -23.15 -1.78 3.21
N LYS A 274 -24.33 -2.38 3.37
CA LYS A 274 -25.44 -1.81 4.13
C LYS A 274 -25.15 -1.67 5.62
N GLU A 275 -24.39 -2.61 6.18
CA GLU A 275 -24.01 -2.55 7.60
C GLU A 275 -23.16 -1.32 7.91
N LEU A 276 -22.41 -0.80 6.92
CA LEU A 276 -21.57 0.39 7.08
C LEU A 276 -22.36 1.67 7.36
N GLU A 277 -23.64 1.75 7.02
CA GLU A 277 -24.44 2.97 7.25
C GLU A 277 -24.41 3.43 8.71
N ASN A 278 -24.49 2.47 9.64
CA ASN A 278 -24.53 2.75 11.07
C ASN A 278 -23.35 2.13 11.83
N HIS A 279 -22.33 1.63 11.12
CA HIS A 279 -21.21 0.96 11.76
C HIS A 279 -20.24 1.97 12.38
N SER A 280 -19.87 1.76 13.64
CA SER A 280 -18.97 2.66 14.39
C SER A 280 -17.60 2.88 13.72
N MET A 281 -17.12 1.91 12.95
CA MET A 281 -15.85 1.99 12.24
C MET A 281 -15.94 2.65 10.86
N ARG A 282 -17.13 3.08 10.39
CA ARG A 282 -17.27 3.70 9.06
C ARG A 282 -16.38 4.92 8.89
N GLY A 283 -16.28 5.77 9.91
CA GLY A 283 -15.42 6.95 9.89
C GLY A 283 -13.94 6.58 9.74
N ALA A 284 -13.48 5.62 10.52
CA ALA A 284 -12.08 5.13 10.47
C ALA A 284 -11.76 4.44 9.13
N LEU A 285 -12.69 3.67 8.57
CA LEU A 285 -12.53 3.05 7.24
C LEU A 285 -12.47 4.10 6.12
N PHE A 286 -13.26 5.16 6.23
CA PHE A 286 -13.20 6.28 5.28
C PHE A 286 -11.88 7.05 5.41
N GLU A 287 -11.43 7.35 6.63
CA GLU A 287 -10.11 7.94 6.87
C GLU A 287 -9.00 7.04 6.28
N ASN A 288 -9.09 5.72 6.50
CA ASN A 288 -8.15 4.76 5.91
C ASN A 288 -8.12 4.83 4.38
N LEU A 289 -9.28 4.91 3.73
CA LEU A 289 -9.36 5.03 2.27
C LEU A 289 -8.60 6.27 1.79
N ILE A 290 -8.83 7.43 2.41
CA ILE A 290 -8.21 8.69 1.98
C ILE A 290 -6.71 8.71 2.23
N VAL A 291 -6.25 8.27 3.40
CA VAL A 291 -4.81 8.17 3.72
C VAL A 291 -4.11 7.19 2.78
N LEU A 292 -4.77 6.07 2.45
CA LEU A 292 -4.26 5.09 1.51
C LEU A 292 -4.18 5.65 0.07
N GLU A 293 -5.17 6.43 -0.37
CA GLU A 293 -5.13 7.08 -1.69
C GLU A 293 -3.95 8.07 -1.81
N ALA A 294 -3.66 8.82 -0.76
CA ALA A 294 -2.47 9.68 -0.72
C ALA A 294 -1.17 8.84 -0.81
N LEU A 295 -1.10 7.68 -0.14
CA LEU A 295 0.03 6.77 -0.24
C LEU A 295 0.19 6.20 -1.66
N LYS A 296 -0.90 5.73 -2.28
CA LYS A 296 -0.92 5.23 -3.67
C LYS A 296 -0.47 6.31 -4.66
N HIS A 297 -0.94 7.55 -4.48
CA HIS A 297 -0.51 8.67 -5.30
C HIS A 297 1.02 8.87 -5.25
N ARG A 298 1.64 8.72 -4.08
CA ARG A 298 3.10 8.76 -3.91
C ARG A 298 3.80 7.60 -4.63
N PHE A 299 3.37 6.38 -4.36
CA PHE A 299 3.98 5.16 -4.90
C PHE A 299 3.83 5.06 -6.42
N ASN A 300 2.69 5.46 -6.98
CA ASN A 300 2.48 5.51 -8.43
C ASN A 300 3.43 6.49 -9.16
N ARG A 301 4.02 7.44 -8.42
CA ARG A 301 5.05 8.38 -8.92
C ARG A 301 6.45 8.02 -8.45
N ALA A 302 6.63 6.80 -7.95
CA ALA A 302 7.90 6.31 -7.38
C ALA A 302 8.50 7.25 -6.31
N LYS A 303 7.64 7.89 -5.52
CA LYS A 303 8.03 8.76 -4.41
C LYS A 303 7.93 8.00 -3.10
N GLU A 304 8.86 8.26 -2.18
CA GLU A 304 8.82 7.71 -0.83
C GLU A 304 7.59 8.19 -0.04
N ASN A 305 7.19 7.39 0.94
CA ASN A 305 6.14 7.79 1.88
C ASN A 305 6.64 8.92 2.80
N ASN A 306 6.16 10.15 2.58
CA ASN A 306 6.40 11.31 3.42
C ASN A 306 5.14 11.80 4.16
N LEU A 307 4.13 10.95 4.22
CA LEU A 307 2.86 11.23 4.88
C LEU A 307 3.01 11.16 6.39
N CYS A 308 2.31 12.05 7.09
CA CYS A 308 2.31 12.14 8.53
C CYS A 308 0.92 12.56 9.01
N PHE A 309 0.64 12.42 10.31
CA PHE A 309 -0.46 13.10 10.98
C PHE A 309 0.09 14.07 12.03
N TYR A 310 -0.71 15.02 12.50
CA TYR A 310 -0.37 15.84 13.65
C TYR A 310 -1.30 15.57 14.80
N ARG A 311 -0.78 15.45 16.01
CA ARG A 311 -1.55 15.41 17.24
C ARG A 311 -0.74 15.96 18.41
N ASP A 312 -1.32 16.91 19.15
CA ASP A 312 -0.71 17.47 20.35
C ASP A 312 -1.34 16.93 21.65
N SER A 313 -0.81 17.37 22.77
CA SER A 313 -1.31 17.03 24.13
C SER A 313 -2.72 17.58 24.41
N ASN A 314 -3.14 18.61 23.70
CA ASN A 314 -4.46 19.24 23.81
C ASN A 314 -5.49 18.59 22.87
N GLN A 315 -5.15 17.47 22.25
CA GLN A 315 -5.97 16.72 21.30
C GLN A 315 -6.34 17.51 20.02
N ASN A 316 -5.57 18.56 19.68
CA ASN A 316 -5.66 19.10 18.34
C ASN A 316 -5.03 18.08 17.39
N GLU A 317 -5.77 17.72 16.33
CA GLU A 317 -5.34 16.71 15.37
C GLU A 317 -5.55 17.24 13.94
N ILE A 318 -4.61 16.89 13.05
CA ILE A 318 -4.75 17.02 11.59
C ILE A 318 -4.55 15.61 11.05
N ASP A 319 -5.56 15.10 10.37
CA ASP A 319 -5.64 13.69 9.99
C ASP A 319 -4.50 13.28 9.06
N LEU A 320 -4.13 14.15 8.09
CA LEU A 320 -3.05 13.86 7.16
C LEU A 320 -2.26 15.15 6.82
N ILE A 321 -0.95 15.03 6.88
CA ILE A 321 0.01 16.07 6.44
C ILE A 321 0.89 15.45 5.36
N MET A 322 1.05 16.18 4.27
CA MET A 322 1.98 15.87 3.20
C MET A 322 3.06 16.95 3.14
N GLN A 323 4.31 16.53 3.18
CA GLN A 323 5.43 17.46 3.00
C GLN A 323 5.77 17.59 1.50
N GLU A 324 5.76 18.81 1.00
CA GLU A 324 6.15 19.11 -0.37
C GLU A 324 7.22 20.19 -0.38
N LYS A 325 8.48 19.79 -0.68
CA LYS A 325 9.67 20.64 -0.52
C LYS A 325 9.75 21.18 0.93
N ASP A 326 9.72 22.51 1.08
CA ASP A 326 9.81 23.20 2.38
C ASP A 326 8.44 23.63 2.93
N MET A 327 7.34 23.12 2.35
CA MET A 327 5.98 23.47 2.73
C MET A 327 5.16 22.23 3.05
N LEU A 328 4.09 22.44 3.80
CA LEU A 328 3.16 21.39 4.20
C LEU A 328 1.79 21.57 3.53
N LYS A 329 1.19 20.48 3.12
CA LYS A 329 -0.24 20.42 2.78
C LYS A 329 -0.97 19.73 3.93
N GLY A 330 -2.07 20.30 4.41
CA GLY A 330 -2.89 19.76 5.48
C GLY A 330 -4.23 19.25 4.95
N ILE A 331 -4.60 18.05 5.35
CA ILE A 331 -5.83 17.39 4.92
C ILE A 331 -6.62 16.97 6.16
N GLU A 332 -7.84 17.43 6.26
CA GLU A 332 -8.82 16.99 7.25
C GLU A 332 -9.83 16.07 6.56
N ILE A 333 -10.16 14.94 7.19
CA ILE A 333 -10.94 13.86 6.57
C ILE A 333 -12.26 13.66 7.34
N LYS A 334 -13.39 13.72 6.64
CA LYS A 334 -14.73 13.58 7.25
C LYS A 334 -15.62 12.64 6.45
N SER A 335 -16.09 11.58 7.09
CA SER A 335 -16.99 10.60 6.46
C SER A 335 -18.47 11.07 6.38
N ALA A 336 -18.75 12.31 6.73
CA ALA A 336 -20.09 12.89 6.65
C ALA A 336 -20.44 13.29 5.22
N MET A 337 -21.71 13.14 4.83
CA MET A 337 -22.22 13.59 3.52
C MET A 337 -22.59 15.08 3.50
N THR A 338 -22.84 15.66 4.67
CA THR A 338 -23.17 17.09 4.80
C THR A 338 -21.95 17.84 5.33
N TYR A 339 -21.55 18.88 4.62
CA TYR A 339 -20.49 19.77 5.05
C TYR A 339 -20.90 20.56 6.30
N HIS A 340 -19.94 20.73 7.21
CA HIS A 340 -20.11 21.59 8.38
C HIS A 340 -18.82 22.40 8.63
N THR A 341 -18.98 23.70 8.97
CA THR A 341 -17.83 24.62 9.19
C THR A 341 -16.86 24.17 10.29
N SER A 342 -17.33 23.34 11.22
CA SER A 342 -16.46 22.75 12.25
C SER A 342 -15.36 21.84 11.70
N PHE A 343 -15.50 21.34 10.46
CA PHE A 343 -14.50 20.49 9.81
C PHE A 343 -13.18 21.24 9.55
N GLU A 344 -13.22 22.54 9.41
CA GLU A 344 -12.07 23.40 9.16
C GLU A 344 -11.26 23.76 10.43
N LYS A 345 -11.80 23.46 11.61
CA LYS A 345 -11.27 23.99 12.90
C LYS A 345 -9.78 23.71 13.11
N ALA A 346 -9.33 22.49 12.80
CA ALA A 346 -7.92 22.10 12.96
C ALA A 346 -7.05 22.77 11.90
N LEU A 347 -7.50 22.81 10.64
CA LEU A 347 -6.78 23.41 9.53
C LEU A 347 -6.61 24.91 9.70
N ARG A 348 -7.60 25.63 10.26
CA ARG A 348 -7.50 27.07 10.56
C ARG A 348 -6.42 27.39 11.59
N LYS A 349 -6.08 26.43 12.46
CA LYS A 349 -5.03 26.55 13.47
C LYS A 349 -3.70 25.93 13.03
N MET A 350 -3.63 25.30 11.86
CA MET A 350 -2.50 24.49 11.45
C MET A 350 -1.17 25.21 11.53
N GLU A 351 -1.09 26.47 11.08
CA GLU A 351 0.15 27.28 11.13
C GLU A 351 0.71 27.44 12.53
N SER A 352 -0.19 27.69 13.51
CA SER A 352 0.21 27.80 14.92
C SER A 352 0.57 26.46 15.55
N LEU A 353 0.00 25.36 15.04
CA LEU A 353 0.22 24.00 15.58
C LEU A 353 1.55 23.42 15.10
N VAL A 354 1.84 23.48 13.79
CA VAL A 354 3.03 22.84 13.21
C VAL A 354 4.25 23.74 13.14
N ALA A 355 4.08 25.06 13.27
CA ALA A 355 5.12 26.08 13.20
C ALA A 355 6.00 26.00 11.92
N ASP A 356 5.40 25.61 10.79
CA ASP A 356 6.01 25.50 9.48
C ASP A 356 5.14 26.19 8.41
N LYS A 357 5.72 26.44 7.24
CA LYS A 357 5.01 27.05 6.12
C LYS A 357 3.96 26.10 5.55
N ILE A 358 2.74 26.58 5.42
CA ILE A 358 1.63 25.84 4.84
C ILE A 358 1.45 26.26 3.39
N ALA A 359 1.40 25.29 2.47
CA ALA A 359 1.13 25.52 1.06
C ALA A 359 -0.37 25.53 0.79
N GLU A 360 -1.07 24.50 1.25
CA GLU A 360 -2.48 24.28 0.97
C GLU A 360 -3.18 23.57 2.13
N LYS A 361 -4.47 23.84 2.28
CA LYS A 361 -5.34 23.21 3.28
C LYS A 361 -6.59 22.68 2.57
N VAL A 362 -7.01 21.45 2.89
CA VAL A 362 -8.22 20.86 2.29
C VAL A 362 -9.01 20.05 3.30
N VAL A 363 -10.32 20.19 3.25
CA VAL A 363 -11.27 19.25 3.85
C VAL A 363 -11.72 18.30 2.77
N VAL A 364 -11.43 17.02 2.96
CA VAL A 364 -11.88 15.93 2.09
C VAL A 364 -13.01 15.18 2.78
N TYR A 365 -14.16 15.05 2.11
CA TYR A 365 -15.33 14.48 2.75
C TYR A 365 -16.21 13.68 1.77
N ASP A 366 -17.26 13.03 2.29
CA ASP A 366 -18.15 12.12 1.53
C ASP A 366 -19.38 12.83 0.92
N GLY A 367 -19.35 14.15 0.76
CA GLY A 367 -20.47 14.91 0.17
C GLY A 367 -20.05 15.62 -1.11
N ASP A 368 -21.05 16.12 -1.84
CA ASP A 368 -20.89 16.67 -3.19
C ASP A 368 -20.62 18.19 -3.22
N PHE A 369 -20.74 18.87 -2.08
CA PHE A 369 -20.48 20.31 -2.03
C PHE A 369 -18.97 20.58 -2.11
N GLU A 370 -18.53 21.21 -3.19
CA GLU A 370 -17.14 21.63 -3.38
C GLU A 370 -17.07 23.15 -3.44
N ASN A 371 -16.11 23.71 -2.71
CA ASN A 371 -15.94 25.16 -2.62
C ASN A 371 -14.53 25.50 -2.08
N GLU A 372 -14.21 26.78 -2.07
CA GLU A 372 -13.06 27.35 -1.39
C GLU A 372 -13.51 28.38 -0.38
N VAL A 373 -13.20 28.17 0.90
CA VAL A 373 -13.58 29.06 2.00
C VAL A 373 -12.32 29.67 2.62
N GLY A 374 -12.00 30.89 2.21
CA GLY A 374 -10.71 31.51 2.54
C GLY A 374 -9.56 30.75 1.89
N GLU A 375 -8.70 30.16 2.69
CA GLU A 375 -7.52 29.39 2.24
C GLU A 375 -7.75 27.87 2.31
N ILE A 376 -8.99 27.42 2.55
CA ILE A 376 -9.32 26.00 2.74
C ILE A 376 -10.20 25.55 1.58
N LYS A 377 -9.71 24.57 0.82
CA LYS A 377 -10.48 23.88 -0.20
C LYS A 377 -11.40 22.84 0.44
N ILE A 378 -12.58 22.67 -0.09
CA ILE A 378 -13.56 21.64 0.31
C ILE A 378 -13.77 20.76 -0.91
N LEU A 379 -13.43 19.47 -0.81
CA LEU A 379 -13.47 18.55 -1.94
C LEU A 379 -14.23 17.27 -1.59
N ASN A 380 -14.97 16.76 -2.57
CA ASN A 380 -15.38 15.36 -2.55
C ASN A 380 -14.15 14.46 -2.63
N TYR A 381 -14.13 13.38 -1.88
CA TYR A 381 -13.00 12.45 -1.85
C TYR A 381 -12.63 11.85 -3.22
N ARG A 382 -13.59 11.77 -4.15
CA ARG A 382 -13.35 11.24 -5.51
C ARG A 382 -12.45 12.16 -6.33
N HIS A 383 -12.36 13.44 -5.97
CA HIS A 383 -11.52 14.44 -6.62
C HIS A 383 -10.20 14.70 -5.89
N LEU A 384 -9.88 13.90 -4.87
CA LEU A 384 -8.67 14.04 -4.06
C LEU A 384 -7.39 14.04 -4.90
N SER A 385 -7.33 13.26 -5.99
CA SER A 385 -6.13 13.15 -6.85
C SER A 385 -5.71 14.49 -7.47
N ALA A 386 -6.66 15.42 -7.66
CA ALA A 386 -6.36 16.77 -8.18
C ALA A 386 -5.64 17.66 -7.15
N PHE A 387 -5.74 17.32 -5.86
CA PHE A 387 -5.06 18.05 -4.79
C PHE A 387 -3.69 17.44 -4.45
N LEU A 388 -3.54 16.10 -4.60
CA LEU A 388 -2.31 15.38 -4.29
C LEU A 388 -1.21 15.61 -5.35
#